data_ed1e6e236c82ca93323c7c90c804aea7
#
_entry.id   ed1e6e236c82ca93323c7c90c804aea7
#
_cell.length_a   1.000
_cell.length_b   1.000
_cell.length_c   1.000
_cell.angle_alpha   90.00
_cell.angle_beta   90.00
_cell.angle_gamma   90.00
#
_symmetry.space_group_name_H-M   'P 1'
#
loop_
_entity.id
_entity.type
_entity.pdbx_description
1 polymer ?
#
loop_
_entity_poly.entity_id
_entity_poly.type
_entity_poly.pdbx_seq_one_letter_code
_entity_poly.pdbx_strand_id
1 'polypeptide(L)'
;MNSYLNTIFIQRVMYEGLGGANSLRGIMRNRILANGFAYANIELRTKVAKFDIGSQHFYIGLAPFFDLGVITQPYELDEATIKDKHTEDLNNNPKYTLPLDKYFVLDENGNIDQSEVYMPHMAAGLGLKIAMNENFVFSVDWAMALDKRDNAKWANFYIKMGYLF
;
A
#
# COMPACT_ATOMS: atom_id res chain seq x y z
N MET A 1 -30.53 -3.55 -15.89
CA MET A 1 -29.21 -3.07 -16.34
C MET A 1 -28.48 -2.26 -15.29
N ASN A 2 -29.18 -1.63 -14.32
CA ASN A 2 -28.54 -0.81 -13.27
C ASN A 2 -27.93 -1.57 -12.08
N SER A 3 -28.31 -2.84 -11.84
CA SER A 3 -27.81 -3.61 -10.71
C SER A 3 -26.36 -4.09 -10.90
N TYR A 4 -25.96 -4.38 -12.12
CA TYR A 4 -24.58 -4.81 -12.42
C TYR A 4 -23.57 -3.67 -12.24
N LEU A 5 -23.91 -2.47 -12.66
CA LEU A 5 -23.05 -1.30 -12.50
C LEU A 5 -22.88 -0.93 -11.01
N ASN A 6 -23.95 -1.02 -10.22
CA ASN A 6 -23.88 -0.77 -8.78
C ASN A 6 -23.03 -1.83 -8.07
N THR A 7 -23.14 -3.12 -8.45
CA THR A 7 -22.33 -4.19 -7.87
C THR A 7 -20.84 -4.01 -8.19
N ILE A 8 -20.49 -3.63 -9.42
CA ILE A 8 -19.11 -3.36 -9.82
C ILE A 8 -18.56 -2.13 -9.09
N PHE A 9 -19.36 -1.08 -8.92
CA PHE A 9 -18.96 0.13 -8.22
C PHE A 9 -18.76 -0.11 -6.72
N ILE A 10 -19.67 -0.84 -6.07
CA ILE A 10 -19.56 -1.23 -4.66
C ILE A 10 -18.35 -2.14 -4.44
N GLN A 11 -18.11 -3.11 -5.30
CA GLN A 11 -16.90 -3.96 -5.21
C GLN A 11 -15.61 -3.12 -5.34
N ARG A 12 -15.59 -2.15 -6.24
CA ARG A 12 -14.42 -1.29 -6.42
C ARG A 12 -14.14 -0.41 -5.20
N VAL A 13 -15.17 0.12 -4.57
CA VAL A 13 -15.05 0.91 -3.33
C VAL A 13 -14.66 0.04 -2.12
N MET A 14 -15.21 -1.17 -2.02
CA MET A 14 -14.90 -2.11 -0.93
C MET A 14 -13.48 -2.69 -1.00
N TYR A 15 -12.82 -2.66 -2.16
CA TYR A 15 -11.46 -3.18 -2.34
C TYR A 15 -10.39 -2.09 -2.43
N GLU A 16 -10.73 -0.84 -2.20
CA GLU A 16 -9.71 0.20 -2.05
C GLU A 16 -9.10 0.10 -0.65
N GLY A 17 -7.90 -0.50 -0.58
CA GLY A 17 -7.10 -0.63 0.63
C GLY A 17 -5.91 0.34 0.63
N LEU A 18 -5.23 0.41 1.76
CA LEU A 18 -3.95 1.11 1.85
C LEU A 18 -2.86 0.35 1.09
N GLY A 19 -1.92 1.09 0.57
CA GLY A 19 -0.76 0.62 -0.20
C GLY A 19 -0.76 1.14 -1.63
N GLY A 20 0.44 1.27 -2.18
CA GLY A 20 0.67 1.76 -3.53
C GLY A 20 1.05 3.24 -3.60
N ALA A 21 1.20 3.73 -4.83
CA ALA A 21 1.78 5.03 -5.14
C ALA A 21 1.06 6.25 -4.52
N ASN A 22 -0.21 6.13 -4.19
CA ASN A 22 -1.06 7.25 -3.77
C ASN A 22 -1.38 7.28 -2.26
N SER A 23 -1.04 6.20 -1.53
CA SER A 23 -1.28 6.12 -0.09
C SER A 23 0.02 5.77 0.66
N LEU A 24 0.40 4.51 0.75
CA LEU A 24 1.63 4.05 1.39
C LEU A 24 2.58 3.48 0.34
N ARG A 25 3.54 4.29 -0.11
CA ARG A 25 4.58 3.84 -1.02
C ARG A 25 5.48 2.82 -0.31
N GLY A 26 5.96 1.81 -1.02
CA GLY A 26 6.72 0.70 -0.42
C GLY A 26 5.86 -0.49 -0.03
N ILE A 27 4.55 -0.32 0.11
CA ILE A 27 3.58 -1.37 0.34
C ILE A 27 2.83 -1.64 -0.96
N MET A 28 2.55 -2.91 -1.27
CA MET A 28 1.82 -3.27 -2.48
C MET A 28 0.44 -2.61 -2.51
N ARG A 29 -0.02 -2.26 -3.72
CA ARG A 29 -1.32 -1.63 -3.91
C ARG A 29 -2.44 -2.47 -3.31
N ASN A 30 -3.31 -1.83 -2.51
CA ASN A 30 -4.47 -2.43 -1.86
C ASN A 30 -4.13 -3.65 -0.99
N ARG A 31 -2.92 -3.71 -0.43
CA ARG A 31 -2.52 -4.85 0.41
C ARG A 31 -3.21 -4.84 1.76
N ILE A 32 -3.43 -3.67 2.35
CA ILE A 32 -4.04 -3.51 3.67
C ILE A 32 -5.50 -3.16 3.46
N LEU A 33 -6.38 -4.12 3.76
CA LEU A 33 -7.82 -3.98 3.60
C LEU A 33 -8.48 -3.73 4.95
N ALA A 34 -9.35 -2.73 5.01
CA ALA A 34 -10.12 -2.40 6.21
C ALA A 34 -11.39 -1.63 5.83
N ASN A 35 -12.36 -1.57 6.75
CA ASN A 35 -13.56 -0.73 6.59
C ASN A 35 -13.24 0.76 6.72
N GLY A 36 -12.20 1.11 7.51
CA GLY A 36 -11.73 2.48 7.67
C GLY A 36 -10.24 2.53 7.93
N PHE A 37 -9.58 3.52 7.36
CA PHE A 37 -8.15 3.77 7.55
C PHE A 37 -7.84 5.26 7.46
N ALA A 38 -6.70 5.66 8.03
CA ALA A 38 -6.12 6.98 7.87
C ALA A 38 -4.64 6.84 7.47
N TYR A 39 -4.14 7.78 6.67
CA TYR A 39 -2.73 7.79 6.30
C TYR A 39 -2.20 9.22 6.18
N ALA A 40 -0.88 9.36 6.34
CA ALA A 40 -0.15 10.60 6.19
C ALA A 40 1.13 10.36 5.39
N ASN A 41 1.45 11.31 4.51
CA ASN A 41 2.66 11.31 3.72
C ASN A 41 3.46 12.57 4.05
N ILE A 42 4.71 12.41 4.46
CA ILE A 42 5.65 13.50 4.73
C ILE A 42 6.75 13.42 3.67
N GLU A 43 6.97 14.48 2.93
CA GLU A 43 7.96 14.54 1.87
C GLU A 43 8.74 15.85 1.94
N LEU A 44 10.08 15.75 2.02
CA LEU A 44 10.97 16.90 1.97
C LEU A 44 11.53 17.05 0.55
N ARG A 45 11.17 18.12 -0.14
CA ARG A 45 11.61 18.38 -1.52
C ARG A 45 12.76 19.37 -1.55
N THR A 46 13.89 18.96 -2.15
CA THR A 46 15.08 19.79 -2.28
C THR A 46 15.52 19.84 -3.74
N LYS A 47 15.71 21.03 -4.28
CA LYS A 47 16.32 21.23 -5.62
C LYS A 47 17.83 21.06 -5.48
N VAL A 48 18.40 20.09 -6.19
CA VAL A 48 19.84 19.76 -6.12
C VAL A 48 20.63 20.38 -7.23
N ALA A 49 20.08 20.37 -8.44
CA ALA A 49 20.76 20.90 -9.63
C ALA A 49 19.77 21.61 -10.55
N LYS A 50 20.29 22.62 -11.25
CA LYS A 50 19.59 23.32 -12.33
C LYS A 50 20.50 23.35 -13.55
N PHE A 51 19.92 23.17 -14.74
CA PHE A 51 20.63 23.26 -16.01
C PHE A 51 19.66 23.63 -17.11
N ASP A 52 20.21 24.21 -18.20
CA ASP A 52 19.44 24.65 -19.35
C ASP A 52 19.84 23.82 -20.56
N ILE A 53 18.85 23.41 -21.35
CA ILE A 53 19.06 22.77 -22.65
C ILE A 53 18.30 23.58 -23.70
N GLY A 54 19.03 24.35 -24.51
CA GLY A 54 18.45 25.29 -25.48
C GLY A 54 17.64 26.36 -24.73
N SER A 55 16.37 26.50 -25.04
CA SER A 55 15.44 27.44 -24.39
C SER A 55 14.66 26.83 -23.21
N GLN A 56 15.00 25.62 -22.80
CA GLN A 56 14.28 24.91 -21.75
C GLN A 56 15.08 24.87 -20.45
N HIS A 57 14.42 25.15 -19.33
CA HIS A 57 15.00 25.14 -18.00
C HIS A 57 14.64 23.83 -17.27
N PHE A 58 15.66 23.14 -16.79
CA PHE A 58 15.49 21.90 -16.04
C PHE A 58 16.00 22.04 -14.62
N TYR A 59 15.36 21.35 -13.70
CA TYR A 59 15.95 21.10 -12.40
C TYR A 59 15.80 19.64 -11.97
N ILE A 60 16.77 19.18 -11.20
CA ILE A 60 16.74 17.90 -10.52
C ILE A 60 16.48 18.15 -9.05
N GLY A 61 15.50 17.44 -8.50
CA GLY A 61 15.17 17.46 -7.09
C GLY A 61 15.27 16.09 -6.47
N LEU A 62 15.66 16.06 -5.19
CA LEU A 62 15.56 14.88 -4.34
C LEU A 62 14.42 15.09 -3.35
N ALA A 63 13.71 14.02 -3.07
CA ALA A 63 12.52 14.02 -2.23
C ALA A 63 12.50 12.79 -1.30
N PRO A 64 13.30 12.78 -0.20
CA PRO A 64 13.11 11.77 0.83
C PRO A 64 11.71 11.90 1.43
N PHE A 65 11.10 10.75 1.73
CA PHE A 65 9.74 10.71 2.26
C PHE A 65 9.54 9.60 3.29
N PHE A 66 8.52 9.81 4.10
CA PHE A 66 8.03 8.85 5.08
C PHE A 66 6.50 8.81 5.01
N ASP A 67 5.97 7.60 4.87
CA ASP A 67 4.54 7.34 4.78
C ASP A 67 4.09 6.52 5.99
N LEU A 68 2.98 6.93 6.60
CA LEU A 68 2.37 6.31 7.77
C LEU A 68 0.91 6.01 7.49
N GLY A 69 0.44 4.81 7.84
CA GLY A 69 -0.96 4.43 7.75
C GLY A 69 -1.41 3.66 8.97
N VAL A 70 -2.67 3.83 9.35
CA VAL A 70 -3.30 3.12 10.45
C VAL A 70 -4.70 2.66 10.04
N ILE A 71 -5.09 1.48 10.50
CA ILE A 71 -6.46 1.00 10.40
C ILE A 71 -7.27 1.64 11.53
N THR A 72 -8.32 2.34 11.19
CA THR A 72 -9.25 2.97 12.15
C THR A 72 -10.46 2.09 12.41
N GLN A 73 -10.86 1.30 11.42
CA GLN A 73 -11.98 0.37 11.52
C GLN A 73 -11.64 -0.92 10.75
N PRO A 74 -11.21 -1.97 11.44
CA PRO A 74 -10.89 -3.25 10.82
C PRO A 74 -12.15 -3.94 10.29
N TYR A 75 -11.97 -4.97 9.45
CA TYR A 75 -13.03 -5.91 9.16
C TYR A 75 -13.33 -6.76 10.39
N GLU A 76 -14.62 -6.99 10.65
CA GLU A 76 -15.03 -8.01 11.59
C GLU A 76 -14.79 -9.38 10.95
N LEU A 77 -13.90 -10.17 11.54
CA LEU A 77 -13.63 -11.52 11.12
C LEU A 77 -14.50 -12.48 11.91
N ASP A 78 -15.38 -13.20 11.23
CA ASP A 78 -16.07 -14.34 11.80
C ASP A 78 -15.13 -15.54 11.82
N GLU A 79 -14.42 -15.69 12.94
CA GLU A 79 -13.40 -16.70 13.15
C GLU A 79 -13.93 -18.12 13.00
N ALA A 80 -15.16 -18.38 13.47
CA ALA A 80 -15.78 -19.69 13.36
C ALA A 80 -15.98 -20.08 11.90
N THR A 81 -16.55 -19.18 11.10
CA THR A 81 -16.74 -19.40 9.65
C THR A 81 -15.41 -19.58 8.93
N ILE A 82 -14.36 -18.83 9.31
CA ILE A 82 -13.02 -18.96 8.69
C ILE A 82 -12.42 -20.34 9.00
N LYS A 83 -12.48 -20.79 10.25
CA LYS A 83 -11.96 -22.11 10.66
C LYS A 83 -12.73 -23.26 10.00
N ASP A 84 -14.05 -23.15 9.91
CA ASP A 84 -14.88 -24.16 9.26
C ASP A 84 -14.57 -24.30 7.78
N LYS A 85 -14.50 -23.18 7.05
CA LYS A 85 -14.12 -23.17 5.62
C LYS A 85 -12.69 -23.68 5.40
N HIS A 86 -11.75 -23.27 6.24
CA HIS A 86 -10.38 -23.76 6.15
C HIS A 86 -10.31 -25.28 6.36
N THR A 87 -11.08 -25.82 7.30
CA THR A 87 -11.15 -27.26 7.54
C THR A 87 -11.79 -27.99 6.35
N GLU A 88 -12.82 -27.42 5.76
CA GLU A 88 -13.45 -27.93 4.54
C GLU A 88 -12.47 -27.96 3.36
N ASP A 89 -11.72 -26.85 3.15
CA ASP A 89 -10.70 -26.76 2.10
C ASP A 89 -9.55 -27.75 2.31
N LEU A 90 -9.10 -27.95 3.55
CA LEU A 90 -8.09 -28.97 3.88
C LEU A 90 -8.57 -30.38 3.53
N ASN A 91 -9.84 -30.70 3.78
CA ASN A 91 -10.42 -32.01 3.46
C ASN A 91 -10.57 -32.22 1.94
N ASN A 92 -10.97 -31.15 1.21
CA ASN A 92 -11.25 -31.22 -0.22
C ASN A 92 -9.97 -31.08 -1.09
N ASN A 93 -9.01 -30.26 -0.66
CA ASN A 93 -7.80 -29.93 -1.41
C ASN A 93 -6.54 -29.86 -0.53
N PRO A 94 -6.15 -30.94 0.16
CA PRO A 94 -5.07 -30.91 1.16
C PRO A 94 -3.70 -30.51 0.56
N LYS A 95 -3.51 -30.72 -0.73
CA LYS A 95 -2.25 -30.38 -1.43
C LYS A 95 -2.06 -28.89 -1.64
N TYR A 96 -3.15 -28.12 -1.75
CA TYR A 96 -3.12 -26.69 -2.09
C TYR A 96 -3.53 -25.78 -0.94
N THR A 97 -4.09 -26.33 0.14
CA THR A 97 -4.48 -25.57 1.32
C THR A 97 -3.33 -25.53 2.31
N LEU A 98 -2.82 -24.33 2.58
CA LEU A 98 -1.76 -24.15 3.57
C LEU A 98 -2.36 -24.15 4.99
N PRO A 99 -1.57 -24.50 6.03
CA PRO A 99 -2.00 -24.36 7.42
C PRO A 99 -2.45 -22.94 7.76
N LEU A 100 -3.36 -22.79 8.73
CA LEU A 100 -3.99 -21.51 9.09
C LEU A 100 -2.97 -20.44 9.52
N ASP A 101 -1.88 -20.85 10.17
CA ASP A 101 -0.76 -20.00 10.58
C ASP A 101 0.01 -19.35 9.42
N LYS A 102 -0.20 -19.83 8.18
CA LYS A 102 0.35 -19.20 6.97
C LYS A 102 -0.49 -18.04 6.46
N TYR A 103 -1.77 -17.99 6.86
CA TYR A 103 -2.70 -16.94 6.45
C TYR A 103 -2.91 -15.90 7.54
N PHE A 104 -2.86 -16.32 8.82
CA PHE A 104 -3.15 -15.48 9.98
C PHE A 104 -2.09 -15.64 11.06
N VAL A 105 -1.92 -14.62 11.87
CA VAL A 105 -1.20 -14.72 13.14
C VAL A 105 -2.15 -15.40 14.13
N LEU A 106 -1.69 -16.45 14.80
CA LEU A 106 -2.48 -17.18 15.79
C LEU A 106 -1.96 -16.89 17.20
N ASP A 107 -2.87 -16.77 18.16
CA ASP A 107 -2.55 -16.70 19.58
C ASP A 107 -2.12 -18.07 20.15
N GLU A 108 -1.74 -18.11 21.42
CA GLU A 108 -1.34 -19.34 22.12
C GLU A 108 -2.45 -20.42 22.16
N ASN A 109 -3.71 -20.03 21.98
CA ASN A 109 -4.87 -20.91 21.97
C ASN A 109 -5.28 -21.35 20.55
N GLY A 110 -4.55 -20.90 19.51
CA GLY A 110 -4.84 -21.20 18.11
C GLY A 110 -6.00 -20.38 17.53
N ASN A 111 -6.36 -19.25 18.15
CA ASN A 111 -7.32 -18.31 17.61
C ASN A 111 -6.61 -17.24 16.77
N ILE A 112 -7.35 -16.59 15.87
CA ILE A 112 -6.79 -15.53 15.04
C ILE A 112 -6.46 -14.31 15.91
N ASP A 113 -5.17 -13.96 16.01
CA ASP A 113 -4.72 -12.80 16.76
C ASP A 113 -4.98 -11.53 15.97
N GLN A 114 -5.84 -10.66 16.49
CA GLN A 114 -6.16 -9.36 15.90
C GLN A 114 -5.49 -8.20 16.65
N SER A 115 -4.62 -8.47 17.61
CA SER A 115 -3.99 -7.43 18.44
C SER A 115 -3.12 -6.46 17.62
N GLU A 116 -2.50 -6.94 16.54
CA GLU A 116 -1.65 -6.14 15.67
C GLU A 116 -2.39 -5.34 14.58
N VAL A 117 -3.72 -5.52 14.46
CA VAL A 117 -4.50 -4.86 13.39
C VAL A 117 -4.41 -3.34 13.44
N TYR A 118 -4.38 -2.77 14.65
CA TYR A 118 -4.28 -1.31 14.84
C TYR A 118 -2.83 -0.77 14.83
N MET A 119 -1.84 -1.65 14.73
CA MET A 119 -0.45 -1.20 14.67
C MET A 119 -0.20 -0.41 13.37
N PRO A 120 0.57 0.68 13.45
CA PRO A 120 0.83 1.51 12.29
C PRO A 120 1.66 0.76 11.23
N HIS A 121 1.28 0.97 9.97
CA HIS A 121 2.03 0.55 8.80
C HIS A 121 2.93 1.70 8.35
N MET A 122 4.21 1.45 8.18
CA MET A 122 5.18 2.49 7.88
C MET A 122 6.01 2.15 6.64
N ALA A 123 6.31 3.16 5.86
CA ALA A 123 7.21 3.04 4.73
C ALA A 123 8.09 4.28 4.60
N ALA A 124 9.28 4.10 4.05
CA ALA A 124 10.20 5.19 3.77
C ALA A 124 10.79 5.04 2.37
N GLY A 125 11.25 6.14 1.80
CA GLY A 125 11.83 6.11 0.48
C GLY A 125 12.47 7.40 0.04
N LEU A 126 12.92 7.39 -1.21
CA LEU A 126 13.57 8.51 -1.87
C LEU A 126 12.97 8.70 -3.25
N GLY A 127 12.51 9.91 -3.54
CA GLY A 127 12.07 10.35 -4.86
C GLY A 127 13.15 11.12 -5.60
N LEU A 128 13.35 10.81 -6.87
CA LEU A 128 14.09 11.62 -7.83
C LEU A 128 13.06 12.35 -8.71
N LYS A 129 13.15 13.67 -8.77
CA LYS A 129 12.23 14.52 -9.53
C LYS A 129 13.00 15.31 -10.57
N ILE A 130 12.54 15.26 -11.80
CA ILE A 130 13.06 16.08 -12.92
C ILE A 130 11.91 16.96 -13.36
N ALA A 131 12.08 18.26 -13.25
CA ALA A 131 11.10 19.21 -13.74
C ALA A 131 11.64 20.02 -14.92
N MET A 132 10.77 20.28 -15.88
CA MET A 132 11.03 21.07 -17.07
C MET A 132 10.14 22.32 -17.05
N ASN A 133 10.74 23.50 -17.19
CA ASN A 133 10.08 24.79 -17.18
C ASN A 133 9.15 25.04 -15.98
N GLU A 134 9.44 24.41 -14.86
CA GLU A 134 8.64 24.45 -13.63
C GLU A 134 7.20 23.90 -13.75
N ASN A 135 6.78 23.45 -14.92
CA ASN A 135 5.42 22.98 -15.19
C ASN A 135 5.31 21.47 -15.29
N PHE A 136 6.22 20.81 -16.01
CA PHE A 136 6.22 19.38 -16.21
C PHE A 136 7.16 18.70 -15.22
N VAL A 137 6.66 17.70 -14.49
CA VAL A 137 7.46 16.94 -13.51
C VAL A 137 7.39 15.46 -13.85
N PHE A 138 8.55 14.88 -14.03
CA PHE A 138 8.76 13.42 -14.04
C PHE A 138 9.37 13.01 -12.71
N SER A 139 8.81 12.00 -12.04
CA SER A 139 9.35 11.49 -10.79
C SER A 139 9.48 9.97 -10.79
N VAL A 140 10.55 9.51 -10.15
CA VAL A 140 10.79 8.11 -9.85
C VAL A 140 10.96 8.00 -8.33
N ASP A 141 10.02 7.36 -7.67
CA ASP A 141 10.07 7.14 -6.23
C ASP A 141 10.51 5.69 -5.97
N TRP A 142 11.53 5.51 -5.15
CA TRP A 142 11.98 4.24 -4.61
C TRP A 142 11.54 4.16 -3.15
N ALA A 143 10.80 3.12 -2.78
CA ALA A 143 10.17 2.99 -1.48
C ALA A 143 10.22 1.56 -0.96
N MET A 144 10.34 1.43 0.36
CA MET A 144 10.28 0.15 1.06
C MET A 144 9.39 0.24 2.29
N ALA A 145 8.66 -0.82 2.57
CA ALA A 145 7.97 -0.97 3.85
C ALA A 145 9.00 -1.18 4.97
N LEU A 146 8.73 -0.62 6.14
CA LEU A 146 9.59 -0.77 7.33
C LEU A 146 9.14 -1.94 8.21
N ASP A 147 7.91 -2.40 8.03
CA ASP A 147 7.33 -3.51 8.77
C ASP A 147 7.41 -4.82 7.96
N LYS A 148 7.79 -5.91 8.64
CA LYS A 148 7.83 -7.26 8.03
C LYS A 148 6.46 -7.76 7.58
N ARG A 149 5.38 -7.34 8.25
CA ARG A 149 3.99 -7.65 7.88
C ARG A 149 3.65 -7.16 6.48
N ASP A 150 4.26 -6.07 6.05
CA ASP A 150 4.02 -5.40 4.78
C ASP A 150 4.95 -5.86 3.66
N ASN A 151 5.60 -7.01 3.84
CA ASN A 151 6.55 -7.58 2.87
C ASN A 151 7.77 -6.67 2.61
N ALA A 152 8.41 -6.21 3.68
CA ALA A 152 9.59 -5.33 3.68
C ALA A 152 10.83 -5.87 2.95
N LYS A 153 10.73 -7.05 2.33
CA LYS A 153 11.87 -7.68 1.64
C LYS A 153 12.21 -7.02 0.30
N TRP A 154 11.26 -6.30 -0.30
CA TRP A 154 11.41 -5.75 -1.64
C TRP A 154 11.07 -4.27 -1.66
N ALA A 155 11.94 -3.49 -2.27
CA ALA A 155 11.65 -2.11 -2.58
C ALA A 155 10.73 -2.03 -3.81
N ASN A 156 9.81 -1.08 -3.79
CA ASN A 156 8.92 -0.78 -4.90
C ASN A 156 9.36 0.50 -5.61
N PHE A 157 9.22 0.51 -6.93
CA PHE A 157 9.47 1.68 -7.75
C PHE A 157 8.16 2.23 -8.30
N TYR A 158 8.00 3.54 -8.24
CA TYR A 158 6.84 4.24 -8.78
C TYR A 158 7.30 5.33 -9.73
N ILE A 159 6.75 5.32 -10.94
CA ILE A 159 6.98 6.35 -11.94
C ILE A 159 5.72 7.20 -12.02
N LYS A 160 5.87 8.51 -11.89
CA LYS A 160 4.79 9.47 -11.98
C LYS A 160 5.18 10.58 -12.94
N MET A 161 4.23 11.01 -13.76
CA MET A 161 4.34 12.20 -14.60
C MET A 161 3.15 13.11 -14.29
N GLY A 162 3.39 14.40 -14.24
CA GLY A 162 2.35 15.37 -13.96
C GLY A 162 2.79 16.79 -14.26
N TYR A 163 1.83 17.69 -14.09
CA TYR A 163 2.05 19.12 -14.18
C TYR A 163 2.00 19.72 -12.78
N LEU A 164 2.85 20.69 -12.51
CA LEU A 164 2.75 21.55 -11.34
C LEU A 164 1.74 22.66 -11.68
N PHE A 165 0.52 22.53 -11.21
CA PHE A 165 -0.45 23.62 -11.19
C PHE A 165 -0.67 24.02 -9.73
#